data_fb2168c3a545c9db6828536c61095b39
#
_entry.id   fb2168c3a545c9db6828536c61095b39
#
_cell.length_a   1.000
_cell.length_b   1.000
_cell.length_c   1.000
_cell.angle_alpha   90.00
_cell.angle_beta   90.00
_cell.angle_gamma   90.00
#
_symmetry.space_group_name_H-M   'P 1'
#
loop_
_entity.id
_entity.type
_entity.pdbx_description
1 polymer ?
#
loop_
_entity_poly.entity_id
_entity_poly.type
_entity_poly.pdbx_seq_one_letter_code
_entity_poly.pdbx_strand_id
1 'polypeptide(L)'
;MIRTRAAFIVYGVHKDGLKDPMGAPFIDGAIVARAKAALRKEGIGLVEYGTVVASKAEAREAMSAFKKRDDVDAVILFSGTWVWAANLAAAIRDYASGGRGVVVWTHPGSQGWRPVGGLVMHGGLKEIGVPHTFVYGAADDPASLARLSASL
;
A
#
# COMPACT_ATOMS: atom_id res chain seq x y z
N MET A 1 13.85 9.18 -16.43
CA MET A 1 14.30 7.76 -16.40
C MET A 1 13.60 7.09 -15.21
N ILE A 2 12.90 5.98 -15.43
CA ILE A 2 12.33 5.16 -14.35
C ILE A 2 13.50 4.44 -13.67
N ARG A 3 13.70 4.68 -12.38
CA ARG A 3 14.84 4.13 -11.61
C ARG A 3 14.46 2.86 -10.85
N THR A 4 13.21 2.81 -10.39
CA THR A 4 12.67 1.70 -9.58
C THR A 4 11.24 1.42 -10.02
N ARG A 5 10.85 0.16 -10.03
CA ARG A 5 9.46 -0.24 -10.28
C ARG A 5 8.86 -0.87 -9.03
N ALA A 6 7.74 -0.33 -8.60
CA ALA A 6 7.04 -0.80 -7.43
C ALA A 6 5.64 -1.30 -7.77
N ALA A 7 5.25 -2.41 -7.19
CA ALA A 7 3.86 -2.81 -7.14
C ALA A 7 3.09 -1.83 -6.26
N PHE A 8 1.91 -1.38 -6.70
CA PHE A 8 1.05 -0.50 -5.92
C PHE A 8 -0.27 -1.19 -5.64
N ILE A 9 -0.55 -1.41 -4.37
CA ILE A 9 -1.74 -2.09 -3.89
C ILE A 9 -2.50 -1.16 -2.96
N VAL A 10 -3.78 -0.94 -3.25
CA VAL A 10 -4.73 -0.37 -2.29
C VAL A 10 -5.34 -1.51 -1.49
N TYR A 11 -5.28 -1.45 -0.18
CA TYR A 11 -5.90 -2.46 0.68
C TYR A 11 -6.95 -1.85 1.62
N GLY A 12 -7.91 -2.66 2.03
CA GLY A 12 -8.95 -2.27 2.95
C GLY A 12 -10.12 -3.25 2.94
N VAL A 13 -10.98 -3.21 3.97
CA VAL A 13 -12.15 -4.10 4.02
C VAL A 13 -13.25 -3.66 3.05
N HIS A 14 -13.28 -2.39 2.69
CA HIS A 14 -14.29 -1.83 1.80
C HIS A 14 -13.78 -1.83 0.36
N LYS A 15 -14.64 -2.24 -0.53
CA LYS A 15 -14.38 -2.20 -1.97
C LYS A 15 -14.62 -0.81 -2.54
N ASP A 16 -14.07 -0.58 -3.73
CA ASP A 16 -14.31 0.67 -4.46
C ASP A 16 -15.82 0.95 -4.64
N GLY A 17 -16.18 2.21 -4.54
CA GLY A 17 -17.55 2.69 -4.72
C GLY A 17 -18.45 2.55 -3.50
N LEU A 18 -18.03 1.86 -2.44
CA LEU A 18 -18.79 1.84 -1.19
C LEU A 18 -18.64 3.16 -0.43
N LYS A 19 -19.73 3.57 0.20
CA LYS A 19 -19.80 4.81 0.98
C LYS A 19 -20.09 4.53 2.45
N ASP A 20 -19.61 5.41 3.30
CA ASP A 20 -19.94 5.42 4.71
C ASP A 20 -21.37 5.95 4.94
N PRO A 21 -21.90 5.89 6.16
CA PRO A 21 -23.24 6.40 6.49
C PRO A 21 -23.42 7.90 6.21
N MET A 22 -22.35 8.67 6.11
CA MET A 22 -22.36 10.10 5.80
C MET A 22 -22.28 10.39 4.29
N GLY A 23 -22.23 9.32 3.46
CA GLY A 23 -22.17 9.43 2.01
C GLY A 23 -20.77 9.65 1.42
N ALA A 24 -19.73 9.68 2.25
CA ALA A 24 -18.36 9.81 1.78
C ALA A 24 -17.81 8.42 1.34
N PRO A 25 -16.98 8.36 0.28
CA PRO A 25 -16.40 7.09 -0.15
C PRO A 25 -15.44 6.58 0.93
N PHE A 26 -15.53 5.28 1.26
CA PHE A 26 -14.55 4.64 2.16
C PHE A 26 -13.14 4.71 1.60
N ILE A 27 -13.00 4.48 0.31
CA ILE A 27 -11.74 4.65 -0.41
C ILE A 27 -11.85 5.88 -1.30
N ASP A 28 -11.06 6.89 -0.97
CA ASP A 28 -11.02 8.14 -1.72
C ASP A 28 -10.13 7.97 -2.96
N GLY A 29 -10.77 7.76 -4.10
CA GLY A 29 -10.09 7.60 -5.38
C GLY A 29 -9.24 8.80 -5.79
N ALA A 30 -9.61 10.03 -5.37
CA ALA A 30 -8.81 11.22 -5.65
C ALA A 30 -7.50 11.21 -4.86
N ILE A 31 -7.52 10.75 -3.61
CA ILE A 31 -6.30 10.57 -2.81
C ILE A 31 -5.41 9.49 -3.43
N VAL A 32 -5.98 8.35 -3.80
CA VAL A 32 -5.24 7.26 -4.47
C VAL A 32 -4.61 7.76 -5.78
N ALA A 33 -5.35 8.50 -6.59
CA ALA A 33 -4.83 9.06 -7.84
C ALA A 33 -3.67 10.05 -7.60
N ARG A 34 -3.80 10.94 -6.60
CA ARG A 34 -2.73 11.86 -6.21
C ARG A 34 -1.48 11.13 -5.74
N ALA A 35 -1.65 10.09 -4.91
CA ALA A 35 -0.56 9.26 -4.43
C ALA A 35 0.22 8.62 -5.60
N LYS A 36 -0.48 8.02 -6.54
CA LYS A 36 0.13 7.44 -7.75
C LYS A 36 0.85 8.50 -8.61
N ALA A 37 0.23 9.66 -8.80
CA ALA A 37 0.82 10.75 -9.57
C ALA A 37 2.10 11.27 -8.92
N ALA A 38 2.12 11.43 -7.59
CA ALA A 38 3.29 11.84 -6.84
C ALA A 38 4.46 10.85 -7.00
N LEU A 39 4.21 9.55 -6.85
CA LEU A 39 5.23 8.51 -7.04
C LEU A 39 5.81 8.53 -8.46
N ARG A 40 4.96 8.68 -9.48
CA ARG A 40 5.44 8.78 -10.87
C ARG A 40 6.31 10.02 -11.11
N LYS A 41 5.96 11.15 -10.48
CA LYS A 41 6.74 12.38 -10.55
C LYS A 41 8.14 12.20 -9.94
N GLU A 42 8.26 11.38 -8.90
CA GLU A 42 9.55 10.98 -8.31
C GLU A 42 10.32 9.96 -9.17
N GLY A 43 9.82 9.57 -10.32
CA GLY A 43 10.47 8.62 -11.23
C GLY A 43 10.25 7.16 -10.87
N ILE A 44 9.27 6.85 -10.00
CA ILE A 44 8.91 5.49 -9.63
C ILE A 44 7.91 4.95 -10.66
N GLY A 45 8.27 3.88 -11.33
CA GLY A 45 7.36 3.14 -12.20
C GLY A 45 6.39 2.31 -11.38
N LEU A 46 5.08 2.45 -11.60
CA LEU A 46 4.07 1.70 -10.87
C LEU A 46 3.52 0.54 -11.68
N VAL A 47 3.46 -0.62 -11.05
CA VAL A 47 2.69 -1.77 -11.51
C VAL A 47 1.49 -1.92 -10.58
N GLU A 48 0.33 -1.54 -11.08
CA GLU A 48 -0.87 -1.44 -10.27
C GLU A 48 -1.60 -2.77 -10.16
N TYR A 49 -2.12 -3.08 -8.96
CA TYR A 49 -3.13 -4.11 -8.80
C TYR A 49 -4.51 -3.48 -8.98
N GLY A 50 -5.32 -4.03 -9.88
CA GLY A 50 -6.52 -3.37 -10.39
C GLY A 50 -7.70 -3.28 -9.43
N THR A 51 -7.65 -3.97 -8.28
CA THR A 51 -8.73 -3.98 -7.28
C THR A 51 -8.21 -3.78 -5.87
N VAL A 52 -9.11 -3.38 -4.96
CA VAL A 52 -8.79 -3.29 -3.52
C VAL A 52 -8.60 -4.68 -2.94
N VAL A 53 -7.51 -4.89 -2.24
CA VAL A 53 -7.18 -6.15 -1.56
C VAL A 53 -7.79 -6.12 -0.15
N ALA A 54 -8.74 -7.01 0.11
CA ALA A 54 -9.48 -7.08 1.36
C ALA A 54 -9.39 -8.45 2.06
N SER A 55 -9.07 -9.50 1.33
CA SER A 55 -9.08 -10.88 1.81
C SER A 55 -7.74 -11.58 1.68
N LYS A 56 -7.60 -12.71 2.39
CA LYS A 56 -6.42 -13.59 2.28
C LYS A 56 -6.20 -14.12 0.86
N ALA A 57 -7.29 -14.43 0.15
CA ALA A 57 -7.22 -14.95 -1.22
C ALA A 57 -6.68 -13.88 -2.18
N GLU A 58 -7.26 -12.68 -2.13
CA GLU A 58 -6.82 -11.55 -2.95
C GLU A 58 -5.36 -11.16 -2.65
N ALA A 59 -4.97 -11.17 -1.37
CA ALA A 59 -3.59 -10.88 -0.98
C ALA A 59 -2.60 -11.92 -1.54
N ARG A 60 -2.93 -13.20 -1.49
CA ARG A 60 -2.10 -14.27 -2.07
C ARG A 60 -1.98 -14.13 -3.59
N GLU A 61 -3.08 -13.85 -4.26
CA GLU A 61 -3.10 -13.65 -5.70
C GLU A 61 -2.22 -12.48 -6.09
N ALA A 62 -2.42 -11.30 -5.48
CA ALA A 62 -1.65 -10.10 -5.74
C ALA A 62 -0.16 -10.30 -5.49
N MET A 63 0.21 -10.80 -4.31
CA MET A 63 1.62 -11.02 -3.96
C MET A 63 2.28 -12.07 -4.85
N SER A 64 1.58 -13.15 -5.18
CA SER A 64 2.09 -14.17 -6.10
C SER A 64 2.31 -13.63 -7.51
N ALA A 65 1.41 -12.78 -8.01
CA ALA A 65 1.55 -12.15 -9.30
C ALA A 65 2.79 -11.24 -9.35
N PHE A 66 3.00 -10.43 -8.32
CA PHE A 66 4.18 -9.56 -8.24
C PHE A 66 5.48 -10.30 -7.96
N LYS A 67 5.44 -11.38 -7.18
CA LYS A 67 6.62 -12.21 -6.90
C LYS A 67 7.20 -12.86 -8.16
N LYS A 68 6.38 -13.13 -9.16
CA LYS A 68 6.80 -13.69 -10.46
C LYS A 68 7.41 -12.66 -11.42
N ARG A 69 7.40 -11.39 -11.06
CA ARG A 69 7.91 -10.31 -11.91
C ARG A 69 9.32 -9.93 -11.51
N ASP A 70 10.25 -10.08 -12.43
CA ASP A 70 11.65 -9.69 -12.23
C ASP A 70 11.86 -8.17 -12.32
N ASP A 71 10.85 -7.45 -12.83
CA ASP A 71 10.88 -6.00 -13.01
C ASP A 71 10.20 -5.22 -11.88
N VAL A 72 9.88 -5.87 -10.76
CA VAL A 72 9.28 -5.24 -9.57
C VAL A 72 10.19 -5.41 -8.37
N ASP A 73 10.72 -4.32 -7.87
CA ASP A 73 11.71 -4.30 -6.79
C ASP A 73 11.06 -4.31 -5.40
N ALA A 74 9.88 -3.70 -5.28
CA ALA A 74 9.20 -3.50 -4.00
C ALA A 74 7.69 -3.49 -4.15
N VAL A 75 6.97 -3.59 -3.03
CA VAL A 75 5.53 -3.36 -2.95
C VAL A 75 5.22 -2.16 -2.07
N ILE A 76 4.36 -1.27 -2.56
CA ILE A 76 3.74 -0.19 -1.79
C ILE A 76 2.33 -0.61 -1.42
N LEU A 77 2.10 -0.81 -0.14
CA LEU A 77 0.80 -1.11 0.45
C LEU A 77 0.15 0.20 0.87
N PHE A 78 -0.73 0.73 0.05
CA PHE A 78 -1.44 1.98 0.32
C PHE A 78 -2.72 1.72 1.10
N SER A 79 -2.83 2.32 2.29
CA SER A 79 -4.01 2.16 3.14
C SER A 79 -5.21 2.91 2.57
N GLY A 80 -6.14 2.19 1.98
CA GLY A 80 -7.43 2.73 1.54
C GLY A 80 -8.41 2.86 2.70
N THR A 81 -8.59 1.76 3.45
CA THR A 81 -9.32 1.69 4.72
C THR A 81 -8.58 0.74 5.67
N TRP A 82 -9.14 0.45 6.84
CA TRP A 82 -8.57 -0.59 7.69
C TRP A 82 -8.85 -2.00 7.14
N VAL A 83 -8.01 -2.93 7.50
CA VAL A 83 -8.19 -4.37 7.30
C VAL A 83 -7.45 -5.12 8.39
N TRP A 84 -7.90 -6.30 8.76
CA TRP A 84 -7.13 -7.14 9.67
C TRP A 84 -5.78 -7.49 9.04
N ALA A 85 -4.68 -7.13 9.68
CA ALA A 85 -3.34 -7.41 9.19
C ALA A 85 -3.14 -8.90 8.86
N ALA A 86 -3.73 -9.79 9.65
CA ALA A 86 -3.71 -11.23 9.44
C ALA A 86 -4.26 -11.68 8.05
N ASN A 87 -5.07 -10.84 7.39
CA ASN A 87 -5.54 -11.15 6.04
C ASN A 87 -4.45 -11.02 4.98
N LEU A 88 -3.49 -10.11 5.18
CA LEU A 88 -2.45 -9.80 4.21
C LEU A 88 -1.06 -10.28 4.66
N ALA A 89 -0.81 -10.32 5.96
CA ALA A 89 0.52 -10.47 6.54
C ALA A 89 1.28 -11.71 6.05
N ALA A 90 0.61 -12.86 5.94
CA ALA A 90 1.25 -14.08 5.46
C ALA A 90 1.72 -13.99 4.00
N ALA A 91 0.90 -13.38 3.13
CA ALA A 91 1.24 -13.19 1.72
C ALA A 91 2.36 -12.14 1.56
N ILE A 92 2.33 -11.07 2.36
CA ILE A 92 3.38 -10.06 2.38
C ILE A 92 4.70 -10.65 2.87
N ARG A 93 4.68 -11.47 3.92
CA ARG A 93 5.87 -12.16 4.43
C ARG A 93 6.49 -13.07 3.37
N ASP A 94 5.67 -13.84 2.65
CA ASP A 94 6.15 -14.68 1.56
C ASP A 94 6.77 -13.85 0.42
N TYR A 95 6.17 -12.72 0.07
CA TYR A 95 6.74 -11.79 -0.90
C TYR A 95 8.09 -11.22 -0.44
N ALA A 96 8.16 -10.74 0.81
CA ALA A 96 9.35 -10.14 1.40
C ALA A 96 10.51 -11.13 1.58
N SER A 97 10.22 -12.42 1.77
CA SER A 97 11.25 -13.46 1.94
C SER A 97 12.19 -13.61 0.74
N GLY A 98 11.79 -13.09 -0.43
CA GLY A 98 12.64 -12.96 -1.62
C GLY A 98 13.58 -11.77 -1.62
N GLY A 99 13.74 -11.05 -0.51
CA GLY A 99 14.59 -9.85 -0.42
C GLY A 99 13.98 -8.59 -1.02
N ARG A 100 12.69 -8.59 -1.32
CA ARG A 100 11.98 -7.47 -1.93
C ARG A 100 11.51 -6.46 -0.88
N GLY A 101 11.54 -5.18 -1.25
CA GLY A 101 11.12 -4.09 -0.38
C GLY A 101 9.61 -4.12 -0.07
N VAL A 102 9.26 -3.73 1.14
CA VAL A 102 7.86 -3.54 1.55
C VAL A 102 7.70 -2.16 2.17
N VAL A 103 6.78 -1.38 1.66
CA VAL A 103 6.43 -0.07 2.19
C VAL A 103 4.95 -0.04 2.53
N VAL A 104 4.62 0.33 3.74
CA VAL A 104 3.25 0.62 4.17
C VAL A 104 3.08 2.13 4.16
N TRP A 105 2.21 2.62 3.29
CA TRP A 105 1.93 4.04 3.18
C TRP A 105 0.50 4.36 3.57
N THR A 106 0.34 5.23 4.56
CA THR A 106 -0.96 5.77 4.95
C THR A 106 -1.00 7.28 4.78
N HIS A 107 -2.00 7.73 4.05
CA HIS A 107 -2.25 9.15 3.80
C HIS A 107 -3.09 9.72 4.95
N PRO A 108 -2.71 10.86 5.54
CA PRO A 108 -3.56 11.55 6.50
C PRO A 108 -4.85 11.98 5.80
N GLY A 109 -5.94 12.00 6.52
CA GLY A 109 -7.22 12.40 5.96
C GLY A 109 -8.26 12.58 7.05
N SER A 110 -9.35 13.26 6.69
CA SER A 110 -10.47 13.55 7.58
C SER A 110 -11.21 12.30 8.07
N GLN A 111 -11.04 11.18 7.40
CA GLN A 111 -11.65 9.91 7.79
C GLN A 111 -10.62 9.03 8.47
N GLY A 112 -10.86 8.69 9.74
CA GLY A 112 -9.94 7.96 10.61
C GLY A 112 -9.57 6.55 10.16
N TRP A 113 -10.28 5.97 9.20
CA TRP A 113 -10.08 4.60 8.75
C TRP A 113 -8.75 4.34 8.04
N ARG A 114 -8.25 5.31 7.27
CA ARG A 114 -6.95 5.18 6.58
C ARG A 114 -5.77 5.14 7.54
N PRO A 115 -5.63 6.09 8.48
CA PRO A 115 -4.58 6.02 9.48
C PRO A 115 -4.63 4.74 10.30
N VAL A 116 -5.82 4.31 10.73
CA VAL A 116 -6.01 3.05 11.47
C VAL A 116 -5.56 1.86 10.63
N GLY A 117 -5.94 1.79 9.35
CA GLY A 117 -5.51 0.73 8.45
C GLY A 117 -3.99 0.64 8.29
N GLY A 118 -3.32 1.80 8.19
CA GLY A 118 -1.86 1.87 8.11
C GLY A 118 -1.19 1.40 9.40
N LEU A 119 -1.68 1.85 10.56
CA LEU A 119 -1.14 1.46 11.87
C LEU A 119 -1.35 -0.03 12.16
N VAL A 120 -2.51 -0.57 11.84
CA VAL A 120 -2.81 -2.01 12.02
C VAL A 120 -1.89 -2.85 11.13
N MET A 121 -1.68 -2.46 9.88
CA MET A 121 -0.77 -3.17 8.97
C MET A 121 0.67 -3.08 9.46
N HIS A 122 1.15 -1.88 9.82
CA HIS A 122 2.48 -1.68 10.38
C HIS A 122 2.72 -2.54 11.62
N GLY A 123 1.80 -2.51 12.59
CA GLY A 123 1.89 -3.31 13.80
C GLY A 123 1.92 -4.81 13.52
N GLY A 124 1.02 -5.29 12.67
CA GLY A 124 0.97 -6.71 12.32
C GLY A 124 2.21 -7.23 11.59
N LEU A 125 2.76 -6.45 10.65
CA LEU A 125 4.00 -6.82 9.97
C LEU A 125 5.20 -6.79 10.91
N LYS A 126 5.26 -5.83 11.83
CA LYS A 126 6.30 -5.76 12.86
C LYS A 126 6.25 -6.97 13.79
N GLU A 127 5.06 -7.36 14.23
CA GLU A 127 4.87 -8.50 15.13
C GLU A 127 5.37 -9.82 14.52
N ILE A 128 5.14 -10.03 13.23
CA ILE A 128 5.60 -11.25 12.53
C ILE A 128 7.01 -11.12 11.93
N GLY A 129 7.75 -10.06 12.25
CA GLY A 129 9.13 -9.86 11.84
C GLY A 129 9.35 -9.56 10.36
N VAL A 130 8.37 -9.01 9.64
CA VAL A 130 8.55 -8.57 8.25
C VAL A 130 9.22 -7.21 8.21
N PRO A 131 10.44 -7.09 7.66
CA PRO A 131 11.08 -5.80 7.44
C PRO A 131 10.25 -4.94 6.50
N HIS A 132 9.94 -3.71 6.91
CA HIS A 132 9.20 -2.77 6.09
C HIS A 132 9.44 -1.33 6.53
N THR A 133 9.21 -0.40 5.62
CA THR A 133 9.15 1.02 5.95
C THR A 133 7.69 1.43 6.15
N PHE A 134 7.43 2.16 7.22
CA PHE A 134 6.12 2.78 7.45
C PHE A 134 6.19 4.27 7.17
N VAL A 135 5.34 4.77 6.28
CA VAL A 135 5.20 6.18 5.94
C VAL A 135 3.80 6.66 6.28
N TYR A 136 3.73 7.67 7.13
CA TYR A 136 2.52 8.43 7.42
C TYR A 136 2.70 9.83 6.86
N GLY A 137 1.98 10.16 5.80
CA GLY A 137 2.10 11.48 5.20
C GLY A 137 1.31 11.64 3.91
N ALA A 138 1.04 12.89 3.57
CA ALA A 138 0.30 13.25 2.37
C ALA A 138 1.14 13.05 1.09
N ALA A 139 0.45 12.89 -0.03
CA ALA A 139 1.10 12.72 -1.34
C ALA A 139 1.82 13.97 -1.83
N ASP A 140 1.54 15.12 -1.25
CA ASP A 140 2.17 16.42 -1.52
C ASP A 140 3.20 16.83 -0.46
N ASP A 141 3.45 15.96 0.54
CA ASP A 141 4.49 16.19 1.54
C ASP A 141 5.85 15.70 1.04
N PRO A 142 6.83 16.61 0.80
CA PRO A 142 8.14 16.23 0.28
C PRO A 142 8.90 15.28 1.20
N ALA A 143 8.74 15.37 2.52
CA ALA A 143 9.43 14.49 3.46
C ALA A 143 8.91 13.06 3.36
N SER A 144 7.61 12.88 3.22
CA SER A 144 6.99 11.56 2.98
C SER A 144 7.44 10.95 1.66
N LEU A 145 7.46 11.74 0.58
CA LEU A 145 7.92 11.29 -0.74
C LEU A 145 9.39 10.91 -0.73
N ALA A 146 10.25 11.71 -0.09
CA ALA A 146 11.67 11.39 0.06
C ALA A 146 11.88 10.07 0.82
N ARG A 147 11.10 9.83 1.89
CA ARG A 147 11.15 8.59 2.65
C ARG A 147 10.67 7.39 1.85
N LEU A 148 9.59 7.55 1.08
CA LEU A 148 9.12 6.52 0.14
C LEU A 148 10.20 6.17 -0.88
N SER A 149 10.76 7.17 -1.56
CA SER A 149 11.78 6.97 -2.59
C SER A 149 13.06 6.31 -2.05
N ALA A 150 13.45 6.64 -0.82
CA ALA A 150 14.63 6.04 -0.18
C ALA A 150 14.38 4.58 0.29
N SER A 151 13.13 4.13 0.31
CA SER A 151 12.72 2.79 0.79
C SER A 151 12.47 1.80 -0.35
N LEU A 152 12.56 2.26 -1.58
CA LEU A 152 12.37 1.49 -2.81
C LEU A 152 13.69 1.26 -3.53
#